data_89f4cf2628343030138b6efef07c68bb
#
_entry.id   89f4cf2628343030138b6efef07c68bb
#
_cell.length_a   1.000
_cell.length_b   1.000
_cell.length_c   1.000
_cell.angle_alpha   90.00
_cell.angle_beta   90.00
_cell.angle_gamma   90.00
#
_symmetry.space_group_name_H-M   'P 1'
#
loop_
_entity.id
_entity.type
_entity.pdbx_description
1 polymer ?
#
loop_
_entity_poly.entity_id
_entity_poly.type
_entity_poly.pdbx_seq_one_letter_code
_entity_poly.pdbx_strand_id
1 'polypeptide(L)'
;MAYLHSEREQFRDAIDLAYEQTGVMVQAIEKDYYVTMLLRLLAQKMPYIVFKGGTSLSKCHKVIRRFSEDIDITIDTLLSQGQKKKIKQAIVDSAQELGMTIENLDETRSRRDYNRYVIAYDSVIPMASDALKAAVLLETSYTAVSFPTVLLPVHSYIGDMMEQEAPDAIEEYNLNPFEMKVQGIDRTLADKVFAVCDYYLQGKVAKHSRHLYDIYKLLLLVPQNENFRELVKEVRAVRAQSVVCPSALPEADVPELLEKIIKERAYKQDYDSLTTQLLEENVPYDTVIAALKKVAENSLFENN
;
A
#
# COMPACT_ATOMS: atom_id res chain seq x y z
N MET A 1 -24.74 -13.01 -5.08
CA MET A 1 -23.64 -13.67 -4.35
C MET A 1 -23.76 -13.27 -2.90
N ALA A 2 -23.59 -14.20 -1.98
CA ALA A 2 -23.53 -13.88 -0.56
C ALA A 2 -22.13 -13.39 -0.21
N TYR A 3 -22.01 -12.46 0.72
CA TYR A 3 -20.73 -12.06 1.31
C TYR A 3 -20.67 -12.61 2.73
N LEU A 4 -19.53 -13.14 3.15
CA LEU A 4 -19.36 -13.73 4.47
C LEU A 4 -19.71 -12.76 5.60
N HIS A 5 -19.39 -11.47 5.46
CA HIS A 5 -19.74 -10.44 6.46
C HIS A 5 -21.24 -10.19 6.62
N SER A 6 -22.09 -10.71 5.71
CA SER A 6 -23.56 -10.69 5.88
C SER A 6 -24.03 -11.70 6.93
N GLU A 7 -23.25 -12.74 7.19
CA GLU A 7 -23.48 -13.78 8.18
C GLU A 7 -22.58 -13.51 9.41
N ARG A 8 -23.02 -12.56 10.27
CA ARG A 8 -22.17 -11.96 11.32
C ARG A 8 -21.50 -12.97 12.26
N GLU A 9 -22.19 -14.04 12.67
CA GLU A 9 -21.61 -15.07 13.54
C GLU A 9 -20.53 -15.88 12.80
N GLN A 10 -20.82 -16.34 11.59
CA GLN A 10 -19.86 -17.11 10.77
C GLN A 10 -18.66 -16.25 10.40
N PHE A 11 -18.86 -14.96 10.14
CA PHE A 11 -17.75 -14.04 9.84
C PHE A 11 -16.84 -13.85 11.05
N ARG A 12 -17.40 -13.75 12.25
CA ARG A 12 -16.64 -13.67 13.49
C ARG A 12 -15.84 -14.96 13.74
N ASP A 13 -16.49 -16.11 13.60
CA ASP A 13 -15.83 -17.43 13.76
C ASP A 13 -14.66 -17.58 12.77
N ALA A 14 -14.83 -17.17 11.52
CA ALA A 14 -13.78 -17.17 10.52
C ALA A 14 -12.60 -16.26 10.87
N ILE A 15 -12.87 -15.09 11.46
CA ILE A 15 -11.81 -14.19 11.95
C ILE A 15 -11.05 -14.83 13.11
N ASP A 16 -11.75 -15.44 14.07
CA ASP A 16 -11.15 -16.08 15.24
C ASP A 16 -10.28 -17.30 14.81
N LEU A 17 -10.76 -18.13 13.87
CA LEU A 17 -9.97 -19.23 13.30
C LEU A 17 -8.73 -18.75 12.54
N ALA A 18 -8.85 -17.69 11.74
CA ALA A 18 -7.72 -17.11 11.05
C ALA A 18 -6.69 -16.50 12.03
N TYR A 19 -7.14 -15.96 13.16
CA TYR A 19 -6.25 -15.53 14.26
C TYR A 19 -5.49 -16.70 14.87
N GLU A 20 -6.17 -17.82 15.15
CA GLU A 20 -5.53 -19.02 15.72
C GLU A 20 -4.42 -19.56 14.81
N GLN A 21 -4.63 -19.53 13.48
CA GLN A 21 -3.64 -20.03 12.53
C GLN A 21 -2.47 -19.06 12.30
N THR A 22 -2.73 -17.74 12.30
CA THR A 22 -1.75 -16.76 11.85
C THR A 22 -1.13 -15.92 12.97
N GLY A 23 -1.81 -15.79 14.11
CA GLY A 23 -1.46 -14.88 15.19
C GLY A 23 -1.66 -13.39 14.84
N VAL A 24 -2.22 -13.08 13.68
CA VAL A 24 -2.53 -11.71 13.26
C VAL A 24 -3.74 -11.20 14.05
N MET A 25 -3.69 -9.96 14.55
CA MET A 25 -4.78 -9.38 15.35
C MET A 25 -6.14 -9.47 14.62
N VAL A 26 -7.19 -9.83 15.35
CA VAL A 26 -8.54 -10.00 14.79
C VAL A 26 -9.06 -8.77 14.04
N GLN A 27 -8.74 -7.55 14.51
CA GLN A 27 -9.10 -6.30 13.82
C GLN A 27 -8.37 -6.15 12.48
N ALA A 28 -7.12 -6.61 12.40
CA ALA A 28 -6.35 -6.58 11.17
C ALA A 28 -6.87 -7.62 10.15
N ILE A 29 -7.28 -8.82 10.62
CA ILE A 29 -7.89 -9.86 9.78
C ILE A 29 -9.23 -9.37 9.22
N GLU A 30 -10.08 -8.77 10.06
CA GLU A 30 -11.36 -8.21 9.63
C GLU A 30 -11.15 -7.12 8.55
N LYS A 31 -10.24 -6.20 8.80
CA LYS A 31 -9.92 -5.13 7.85
C LYS A 31 -9.33 -5.68 6.55
N ASP A 32 -8.44 -6.66 6.62
CA ASP A 32 -7.85 -7.34 5.47
C ASP A 32 -8.92 -7.98 4.57
N TYR A 33 -9.95 -8.56 5.16
CA TYR A 33 -11.11 -9.08 4.43
C TYR A 33 -11.80 -7.97 3.64
N TYR A 34 -12.19 -6.84 4.27
CA TYR A 34 -12.85 -5.73 3.58
C TYR A 34 -11.96 -5.08 2.51
N VAL A 35 -10.67 -4.94 2.78
CA VAL A 35 -9.67 -4.49 1.79
C VAL A 35 -9.68 -5.42 0.57
N THR A 36 -9.66 -6.74 0.79
CA THR A 36 -9.63 -7.73 -0.30
C THR A 36 -10.91 -7.71 -1.12
N MET A 37 -12.07 -7.67 -0.46
CA MET A 37 -13.35 -7.65 -1.16
C MET A 37 -13.54 -6.36 -1.97
N LEU A 38 -13.10 -5.21 -1.44
CA LEU A 38 -13.13 -3.94 -2.15
C LEU A 38 -12.19 -3.97 -3.38
N LEU A 39 -10.96 -4.45 -3.22
CA LEU A 39 -10.00 -4.60 -4.33
C LEU A 39 -10.55 -5.52 -5.42
N ARG A 40 -11.21 -6.63 -5.07
CA ARG A 40 -11.84 -7.55 -6.01
C ARG A 40 -12.85 -6.84 -6.91
N LEU A 41 -13.79 -6.13 -6.31
CA LEU A 41 -14.83 -5.39 -7.05
C LEU A 41 -14.23 -4.29 -7.92
N LEU A 42 -13.20 -3.60 -7.43
CA LEU A 42 -12.51 -2.56 -8.18
C LEU A 42 -11.74 -3.15 -9.37
N ALA A 43 -11.03 -4.27 -9.19
CA ALA A 43 -10.31 -4.94 -10.27
C ALA A 43 -11.26 -5.44 -11.37
N GLN A 44 -12.42 -5.98 -11.00
CA GLN A 44 -13.45 -6.42 -11.95
C GLN A 44 -14.05 -5.26 -12.76
N LYS A 45 -14.34 -4.12 -12.10
CA LYS A 45 -14.97 -2.96 -12.73
C LYS A 45 -13.97 -2.12 -13.54
N MET A 46 -12.67 -2.17 -13.21
CA MET A 46 -11.65 -1.27 -13.76
C MET A 46 -10.30 -1.98 -13.98
N PRO A 47 -10.14 -2.72 -15.09
CA PRO A 47 -8.95 -3.52 -15.34
C PRO A 47 -7.66 -2.72 -15.62
N TYR A 48 -7.75 -1.38 -15.69
CA TYR A 48 -6.63 -0.46 -15.90
C TYR A 48 -6.09 0.18 -14.61
N ILE A 49 -6.67 -0.15 -13.46
CA ILE A 49 -6.11 0.29 -12.17
C ILE A 49 -4.92 -0.57 -11.77
N VAL A 50 -4.01 0.03 -11.05
CA VAL A 50 -2.81 -0.61 -10.53
C VAL A 50 -2.77 -0.44 -9.01
N PHE A 51 -2.68 -1.54 -8.28
CA PHE A 51 -2.50 -1.55 -6.85
C PHE A 51 -1.03 -1.31 -6.51
N LYS A 52 -0.76 -0.41 -5.57
CA LYS A 52 0.60 -0.07 -5.15
C LYS A 52 0.68 0.13 -3.63
N GLY A 53 1.81 0.68 -3.17
CA GLY A 53 2.01 1.05 -1.77
C GLY A 53 2.39 -0.11 -0.86
N GLY A 54 2.32 0.13 0.45
CA GLY A 54 2.72 -0.85 1.46
C GLY A 54 1.85 -2.09 1.46
N THR A 55 0.54 -1.94 1.30
CA THR A 55 -0.41 -3.05 1.33
C THR A 55 -0.24 -3.98 0.12
N SER A 56 0.17 -3.47 -1.05
CA SER A 56 0.52 -4.33 -2.19
C SER A 56 1.79 -5.15 -1.94
N LEU A 57 2.76 -4.59 -1.19
CA LEU A 57 3.98 -5.31 -0.81
C LEU A 57 3.71 -6.45 0.18
N SER A 58 2.80 -6.28 1.13
CA SER A 58 2.42 -7.34 2.07
C SER A 58 1.48 -8.36 1.43
N LYS A 59 0.43 -7.90 0.76
CA LYS A 59 -0.70 -8.72 0.32
C LYS A 59 -0.44 -9.47 -0.99
N CYS A 60 0.25 -8.86 -1.95
CA CYS A 60 0.50 -9.44 -3.26
C CYS A 60 1.94 -9.94 -3.43
N HIS A 61 2.91 -9.07 -3.15
CA HIS A 61 4.32 -9.43 -3.28
C HIS A 61 4.84 -10.30 -2.13
N LYS A 62 4.21 -10.26 -0.95
CA LYS A 62 4.59 -10.99 0.28
C LYS A 62 6.04 -10.71 0.71
N VAL A 63 6.54 -9.48 0.49
CA VAL A 63 7.95 -9.10 0.71
C VAL A 63 8.17 -8.35 2.03
N ILE A 64 7.13 -7.80 2.63
CA ILE A 64 7.21 -7.11 3.92
C ILE A 64 6.36 -7.82 4.96
N ARG A 65 6.84 -7.79 6.22
CA ARG A 65 6.19 -8.34 7.39
C ARG A 65 5.87 -7.21 8.37
N ARG A 66 4.92 -6.39 7.97
CA ARG A 66 4.39 -5.30 8.79
C ARG A 66 2.94 -5.02 8.45
N PHE A 67 2.22 -4.53 9.44
CA PHE A 67 0.86 -4.08 9.23
C PHE A 67 0.78 -2.94 8.19
N SER A 68 -0.12 -3.07 7.25
CA SER A 68 -0.45 -2.06 6.24
C SER A 68 -1.90 -2.24 5.81
N GLU A 69 -2.68 -1.17 5.85
CA GLU A 69 -4.13 -1.21 5.76
C GLU A 69 -4.74 -0.31 4.68
N ASP A 70 -3.92 0.58 4.10
CA ASP A 70 -4.38 1.53 3.10
C ASP A 70 -4.40 0.88 1.71
N ILE A 71 -5.40 1.21 0.91
CA ILE A 71 -5.44 0.84 -0.51
C ILE A 71 -4.94 2.02 -1.33
N ASP A 72 -3.77 1.88 -1.94
CA ASP A 72 -3.21 2.85 -2.87
C ASP A 72 -3.47 2.41 -4.31
N ILE A 73 -4.27 3.16 -5.06
CA ILE A 73 -4.57 2.89 -6.47
C ILE A 73 -3.98 3.97 -7.37
N THR A 74 -3.35 3.53 -8.43
CA THR A 74 -2.92 4.34 -9.57
C THR A 74 -3.42 3.71 -10.89
N ILE A 75 -2.82 4.07 -12.00
CA ILE A 75 -3.24 3.69 -13.35
C ILE A 75 -2.06 3.19 -14.18
N ASP A 76 -2.33 2.37 -15.18
CA ASP A 76 -1.35 1.92 -16.18
C ASP A 76 -1.44 2.71 -17.50
N THR A 77 -2.39 3.62 -17.61
CA THR A 77 -2.61 4.45 -18.81
C THR A 77 -3.18 5.81 -18.43
N LEU A 78 -2.94 6.82 -19.25
CA LEU A 78 -3.51 8.16 -19.05
C LEU A 78 -5.04 8.12 -19.17
N LEU A 79 -5.71 8.78 -18.23
CA LEU A 79 -7.17 8.78 -18.14
C LEU A 79 -7.79 10.07 -18.67
N SER A 80 -8.86 9.92 -19.45
CA SER A 80 -9.81 11.00 -19.73
C SER A 80 -10.65 11.36 -18.50
N GLN A 81 -11.26 12.55 -18.52
CA GLN A 81 -12.16 12.95 -17.43
C GLN A 81 -13.37 12.01 -17.27
N GLY A 82 -13.85 11.45 -18.37
CA GLY A 82 -14.90 10.43 -18.35
C GLY A 82 -14.49 9.16 -17.61
N GLN A 83 -13.25 8.70 -17.81
CA GLN A 83 -12.71 7.54 -17.12
C GLN A 83 -12.50 7.83 -15.62
N LYS A 84 -11.96 9.00 -15.25
CA LYS A 84 -11.85 9.42 -13.84
C LYS A 84 -13.20 9.44 -13.12
N LYS A 85 -14.27 9.89 -13.82
CA LYS A 85 -15.64 9.83 -13.29
C LYS A 85 -16.12 8.40 -13.10
N LYS A 86 -15.82 7.48 -14.05
CA LYS A 86 -16.15 6.05 -13.92
C LYS A 86 -15.43 5.40 -12.74
N ILE A 87 -14.16 5.76 -12.46
CA ILE A 87 -13.45 5.26 -11.29
C ILE A 87 -14.16 5.69 -10.00
N LYS A 88 -14.49 6.98 -9.86
CA LYS A 88 -15.23 7.44 -8.68
C LYS A 88 -16.56 6.68 -8.53
N GLN A 89 -17.31 6.50 -9.60
CA GLN A 89 -18.57 5.75 -9.56
C GLN A 89 -18.35 4.29 -9.15
N ALA A 90 -17.35 3.61 -9.73
CA ALA A 90 -17.02 2.25 -9.39
C ALA A 90 -16.61 2.08 -7.90
N ILE A 91 -15.91 3.06 -7.32
CA ILE A 91 -15.60 3.07 -5.88
C ILE A 91 -16.88 3.17 -5.05
N VAL A 92 -17.79 4.09 -5.42
CA VAL A 92 -19.08 4.26 -4.72
C VAL A 92 -19.94 2.98 -4.82
N ASP A 93 -20.08 2.44 -6.03
CA ASP A 93 -20.86 1.23 -6.27
C ASP A 93 -20.29 0.01 -5.53
N SER A 94 -18.96 -0.11 -5.47
CA SER A 94 -18.29 -1.21 -4.77
C SER A 94 -18.43 -1.11 -3.25
N ALA A 95 -18.32 0.10 -2.69
CA ALA A 95 -18.56 0.32 -1.27
C ALA A 95 -20.03 -0.01 -0.91
N GLN A 96 -20.97 0.45 -1.72
CA GLN A 96 -22.41 0.18 -1.51
C GLN A 96 -22.73 -1.31 -1.63
N GLU A 97 -22.14 -2.02 -2.59
CA GLU A 97 -22.32 -3.47 -2.80
C GLU A 97 -21.85 -4.28 -1.58
N LEU A 98 -20.80 -3.81 -0.88
CA LEU A 98 -20.26 -4.41 0.34
C LEU A 98 -20.94 -3.88 1.63
N GLY A 99 -22.01 -3.11 1.53
CA GLY A 99 -22.66 -2.50 2.70
C GLY A 99 -21.79 -1.49 3.44
N MET A 100 -20.73 -0.97 2.79
CA MET A 100 -19.82 0.02 3.36
C MET A 100 -20.31 1.45 3.07
N THR A 101 -19.91 2.40 3.91
CA THR A 101 -20.27 3.82 3.78
C THR A 101 -19.04 4.69 3.55
N ILE A 102 -19.06 5.55 2.52
CA ILE A 102 -17.99 6.52 2.29
C ILE A 102 -18.30 7.78 3.10
N GLU A 103 -17.54 8.00 4.20
CA GLU A 103 -17.80 9.08 5.16
C GLU A 103 -17.54 10.48 4.59
N ASN A 104 -16.60 10.60 3.66
CA ASN A 104 -16.16 11.88 3.09
C ASN A 104 -16.44 12.02 1.58
N LEU A 105 -17.54 11.43 1.09
CA LEU A 105 -17.84 11.39 -0.34
C LEU A 105 -17.99 12.80 -0.96
N ASP A 106 -18.49 13.76 -0.22
CA ASP A 106 -18.67 15.17 -0.62
C ASP A 106 -17.36 15.94 -0.73
N GLU A 107 -16.28 15.49 -0.10
CA GLU A 107 -14.93 16.06 -0.21
C GLU A 107 -14.19 15.56 -1.45
N THR A 108 -14.60 14.42 -2.01
CA THR A 108 -13.95 13.80 -3.17
C THR A 108 -14.46 14.39 -4.50
N ARG A 109 -13.56 14.55 -5.48
CA ARG A 109 -13.90 15.13 -6.80
C ARG A 109 -13.24 14.32 -7.91
N SER A 110 -14.03 13.80 -8.85
CA SER A 110 -13.53 13.00 -9.97
C SER A 110 -12.55 13.76 -10.88
N ARG A 111 -12.58 15.08 -10.90
CA ARG A 111 -11.64 15.92 -11.67
C ARG A 111 -10.26 16.05 -11.05
N ARG A 112 -10.11 15.72 -9.75
CA ARG A 112 -8.82 15.78 -9.06
C ARG A 112 -7.99 14.55 -9.43
N ASP A 113 -6.69 14.73 -9.50
CA ASP A 113 -5.74 13.66 -9.73
C ASP A 113 -5.47 12.84 -8.46
N TYR A 114 -5.74 13.40 -7.29
CA TYR A 114 -5.65 12.72 -6.01
C TYR A 114 -6.96 12.85 -5.24
N ASN A 115 -7.45 11.72 -4.74
CA ASN A 115 -8.54 11.67 -3.76
C ASN A 115 -8.22 10.62 -2.69
N ARG A 116 -8.72 10.88 -1.48
CA ARG A 116 -8.70 9.95 -0.36
C ARG A 116 -10.14 9.68 0.07
N TYR A 117 -10.52 8.41 0.11
CA TYR A 117 -11.83 7.96 0.55
C TYR A 117 -11.68 7.27 1.91
N VAL A 118 -12.55 7.63 2.86
CA VAL A 118 -12.70 6.95 4.15
C VAL A 118 -13.94 6.08 4.03
N ILE A 119 -13.76 4.76 3.94
CA ILE A 119 -14.82 3.80 3.63
C ILE A 119 -15.06 2.95 4.87
N ALA A 120 -16.06 3.32 5.67
CA ALA A 120 -16.42 2.66 6.91
C ALA A 120 -17.21 1.37 6.67
N TYR A 121 -16.97 0.36 7.51
CA TYR A 121 -17.71 -0.91 7.53
C TYR A 121 -18.27 -1.20 8.93
N ASP A 122 -19.31 -2.05 8.99
CA ASP A 122 -19.91 -2.47 10.25
C ASP A 122 -19.12 -3.64 10.85
N SER A 123 -18.23 -3.33 11.81
CA SER A 123 -17.34 -4.31 12.44
C SER A 123 -18.12 -5.31 13.30
N VAL A 124 -17.70 -6.59 13.24
CA VAL A 124 -18.15 -7.65 14.16
C VAL A 124 -17.21 -7.81 15.35
N ILE A 125 -16.06 -7.14 15.34
CA ILE A 125 -15.04 -7.18 16.38
C ILE A 125 -15.14 -5.94 17.26
N PRO A 126 -15.21 -6.09 18.60
CA PRO A 126 -15.19 -4.93 19.50
C PRO A 126 -13.93 -4.09 19.31
N MET A 127 -14.11 -2.79 19.09
CA MET A 127 -12.99 -1.85 18.95
C MET A 127 -12.41 -1.55 20.33
N ALA A 128 -11.22 -2.06 20.61
CA ALA A 128 -10.53 -1.87 21.90
C ALA A 128 -9.90 -0.47 22.05
N SER A 129 -9.73 0.28 20.96
CA SER A 129 -9.19 1.65 20.96
C SER A 129 -9.51 2.40 19.68
N ASP A 130 -9.44 3.74 19.71
CA ASP A 130 -9.56 4.61 18.52
C ASP A 130 -8.41 4.44 17.50
N ALA A 131 -7.43 3.61 17.80
CA ALA A 131 -6.23 3.46 16.96
C ALA A 131 -6.48 2.71 15.65
N LEU A 132 -7.43 1.75 15.65
CA LEU A 132 -7.85 1.00 14.45
C LEU A 132 -9.33 1.31 14.20
N LYS A 133 -9.62 2.28 13.37
CA LYS A 133 -10.99 2.55 12.93
C LYS A 133 -11.51 1.43 12.02
N ALA A 134 -12.79 1.08 12.16
CA ALA A 134 -13.51 0.19 11.25
C ALA A 134 -13.75 0.88 9.89
N ALA A 135 -12.67 1.25 9.22
CA ALA A 135 -12.70 1.90 7.92
C ALA A 135 -11.47 1.53 7.10
N VAL A 136 -11.66 1.37 5.81
CA VAL A 136 -10.61 1.23 4.80
C VAL A 136 -10.30 2.62 4.25
N LEU A 137 -9.01 2.99 4.22
CA LEU A 137 -8.55 4.19 3.54
C LEU A 137 -8.18 3.81 2.10
N LEU A 138 -8.85 4.41 1.13
CA LEU A 138 -8.56 4.21 -0.28
C LEU A 138 -8.06 5.51 -0.89
N GLU A 139 -6.81 5.51 -1.34
CA GLU A 139 -6.18 6.63 -2.02
C GLU A 139 -6.09 6.36 -3.52
N THR A 140 -6.46 7.35 -4.31
CA THR A 140 -6.33 7.28 -5.77
C THR A 140 -5.41 8.38 -6.26
N SER A 141 -4.45 8.05 -7.13
CA SER A 141 -3.52 8.99 -7.73
C SER A 141 -3.37 8.73 -9.23
N TYR A 142 -3.70 9.72 -10.06
CA TYR A 142 -3.71 9.63 -11.52
C TYR A 142 -2.71 10.58 -12.18
N THR A 143 -1.78 11.13 -11.43
CA THR A 143 -0.76 12.08 -11.94
C THR A 143 0.29 11.39 -12.78
N ALA A 144 0.55 10.10 -12.52
CA ALA A 144 1.59 9.36 -13.19
C ALA A 144 1.14 7.92 -13.49
N VAL A 145 1.45 7.47 -14.68
CA VAL A 145 1.29 6.06 -15.06
C VAL A 145 2.26 5.19 -14.28
N SER A 146 1.78 4.09 -13.73
CA SER A 146 2.62 3.12 -13.03
C SER A 146 3.26 2.15 -14.02
N PHE A 147 4.57 1.97 -13.92
CA PHE A 147 5.36 0.99 -14.68
C PHE A 147 6.65 0.65 -13.92
N PRO A 148 7.21 -0.56 -14.07
CA PRO A 148 6.54 -1.73 -14.62
C PRO A 148 5.39 -2.20 -13.72
N THR A 149 4.45 -2.95 -14.30
CA THR A 149 3.38 -3.62 -13.57
C THR A 149 3.46 -5.13 -13.77
N VAL A 150 2.99 -5.88 -12.78
CA VAL A 150 2.88 -7.34 -12.82
C VAL A 150 1.48 -7.77 -12.43
N LEU A 151 1.01 -8.90 -12.96
CA LEU A 151 -0.22 -9.54 -12.49
C LEU A 151 0.12 -10.43 -11.31
N LEU A 152 -0.52 -10.20 -10.16
CA LEU A 152 -0.31 -10.98 -8.95
C LEU A 152 -1.64 -11.36 -8.32
N PRO A 153 -1.71 -12.53 -7.66
CA PRO A 153 -2.88 -12.92 -6.89
C PRO A 153 -3.02 -12.02 -5.65
N VAL A 154 -4.27 -11.69 -5.36
CA VAL A 154 -4.69 -11.02 -4.13
C VAL A 154 -5.43 -12.03 -3.27
N HIS A 155 -4.97 -12.18 -2.04
CA HIS A 155 -5.52 -13.11 -1.05
C HIS A 155 -6.02 -12.37 0.19
N SER A 156 -6.83 -13.03 1.01
CA SER A 156 -7.13 -12.59 2.38
C SER A 156 -6.74 -13.66 3.38
N TYR A 157 -6.45 -13.27 4.62
CA TYR A 157 -6.18 -14.24 5.69
C TYR A 157 -7.33 -15.23 5.85
N ILE A 158 -8.57 -14.77 5.78
CA ILE A 158 -9.76 -15.64 5.84
C ILE A 158 -9.82 -16.57 4.63
N GLY A 159 -9.54 -16.08 3.42
CA GLY A 159 -9.51 -16.92 2.21
C GLY A 159 -8.44 -17.99 2.29
N ASP A 160 -7.21 -17.63 2.69
CA ASP A 160 -6.09 -18.59 2.84
C ASP A 160 -6.39 -19.65 3.94
N MET A 161 -7.07 -19.27 5.03
CA MET A 161 -7.51 -20.20 6.07
C MET A 161 -8.61 -21.14 5.54
N MET A 162 -9.64 -20.59 4.89
CA MET A 162 -10.76 -21.39 4.39
C MET A 162 -10.37 -22.33 3.25
N GLU A 163 -9.33 -22.02 2.48
CA GLU A 163 -8.79 -22.95 1.47
C GLU A 163 -8.37 -24.28 2.09
N GLN A 164 -7.95 -24.26 3.36
CA GLN A 164 -7.51 -25.45 4.09
C GLN A 164 -8.65 -26.11 4.88
N GLU A 165 -9.51 -25.32 5.53
CA GLU A 165 -10.49 -25.79 6.51
C GLU A 165 -11.90 -25.99 5.93
N ALA A 166 -12.31 -25.18 4.94
CA ALA A 166 -13.64 -25.18 4.39
C ALA A 166 -13.67 -24.80 2.89
N PRO A 167 -13.06 -25.60 2.00
CA PRO A 167 -12.90 -25.25 0.58
C PRO A 167 -14.24 -24.99 -0.14
N ASP A 168 -15.32 -25.63 0.27
CA ASP A 168 -16.66 -25.41 -0.32
C ASP A 168 -17.19 -24.01 -0.04
N ALA A 169 -16.84 -23.40 1.09
CA ALA A 169 -17.26 -22.04 1.47
C ALA A 169 -16.55 -20.94 0.65
N ILE A 170 -15.40 -21.25 0.05
CA ILE A 170 -14.63 -20.28 -0.76
C ILE A 170 -15.45 -19.78 -1.95
N GLU A 171 -16.09 -20.69 -2.68
CA GLU A 171 -16.91 -20.30 -3.83
C GLU A 171 -18.21 -19.61 -3.39
N GLU A 172 -18.84 -20.09 -2.32
CA GLU A 172 -20.06 -19.55 -1.77
C GLU A 172 -19.91 -18.06 -1.40
N TYR A 173 -18.83 -17.72 -0.69
CA TYR A 173 -18.57 -16.36 -0.20
C TYR A 173 -17.59 -15.56 -1.06
N ASN A 174 -17.23 -16.08 -2.25
CA ASN A 174 -16.34 -15.40 -3.20
C ASN A 174 -14.97 -15.04 -2.60
N LEU A 175 -14.37 -15.99 -1.87
CA LEU A 175 -13.09 -15.82 -1.18
C LEU A 175 -11.89 -16.32 -1.99
N ASN A 176 -12.11 -16.88 -3.17
CA ASN A 176 -11.05 -17.31 -4.09
C ASN A 176 -10.03 -16.18 -4.32
N PRO A 177 -8.74 -16.48 -4.44
CA PRO A 177 -7.77 -15.51 -4.94
C PRO A 177 -8.20 -14.93 -6.30
N PHE A 178 -7.83 -13.69 -6.58
CA PHE A 178 -8.05 -13.07 -7.88
C PHE A 178 -6.81 -12.32 -8.33
N GLU A 179 -6.58 -12.22 -9.61
CA GLU A 179 -5.44 -11.50 -10.16
C GLU A 179 -5.76 -10.01 -10.35
N MET A 180 -4.77 -9.16 -10.04
CA MET A 180 -4.85 -7.73 -10.30
C MET A 180 -3.48 -7.20 -10.72
N LYS A 181 -3.47 -6.08 -11.48
CA LYS A 181 -2.23 -5.37 -11.80
C LYS A 181 -1.68 -4.73 -10.55
N VAL A 182 -0.40 -5.01 -10.26
CA VAL A 182 0.34 -4.50 -9.12
C VAL A 182 1.61 -3.80 -9.60
N GLN A 183 1.99 -2.69 -8.96
CA GLN A 183 3.23 -2.00 -9.27
C GLN A 183 4.43 -2.91 -8.94
N GLY A 184 5.43 -2.96 -9.82
CA GLY A 184 6.66 -3.72 -9.62
C GLY A 184 7.42 -3.29 -8.36
N ILE A 185 8.12 -4.26 -7.75
CA ILE A 185 8.90 -3.99 -6.52
C ILE A 185 10.07 -3.05 -6.75
N ASP A 186 10.66 -3.08 -7.94
CA ASP A 186 11.72 -2.18 -8.41
C ASP A 186 11.23 -0.72 -8.46
N ARG A 187 10.10 -0.47 -9.12
CA ARG A 187 9.46 0.83 -9.12
C ARG A 187 9.11 1.29 -7.70
N THR A 188 8.57 0.38 -6.90
CA THR A 188 8.20 0.68 -5.52
C THR A 188 9.41 1.05 -4.67
N LEU A 189 10.57 0.40 -4.88
CA LEU A 189 11.84 0.79 -4.23
C LEU A 189 12.22 2.22 -4.60
N ALA A 190 12.23 2.55 -5.90
CA ALA A 190 12.56 3.90 -6.35
C ALA A 190 11.61 4.95 -5.75
N ASP A 191 10.29 4.71 -5.80
CA ASP A 191 9.29 5.61 -5.22
C ASP A 191 9.50 5.83 -3.71
N LYS A 192 9.88 4.79 -2.95
CA LYS A 192 10.11 4.90 -1.50
C LYS A 192 11.39 5.67 -1.16
N VAL A 193 12.45 5.53 -1.93
CA VAL A 193 13.68 6.32 -1.76
C VAL A 193 13.38 7.80 -1.97
N PHE A 194 12.71 8.17 -3.06
CA PHE A 194 12.28 9.54 -3.28
C PHE A 194 11.35 10.04 -2.17
N ALA A 195 10.38 9.23 -1.72
CA ALA A 195 9.45 9.61 -0.67
C ALA A 195 10.14 9.92 0.67
N VAL A 196 11.16 9.16 1.05
CA VAL A 196 11.97 9.44 2.25
C VAL A 196 12.64 10.81 2.14
N CYS A 197 13.22 11.13 0.96
CA CYS A 197 13.82 12.45 0.71
C CYS A 197 12.75 13.57 0.68
N ASP A 198 11.61 13.34 0.04
CA ASP A 198 10.52 14.32 -0.04
C ASP A 198 9.96 14.68 1.35
N TYR A 199 9.69 13.68 2.19
CA TYR A 199 9.19 13.92 3.56
C TYR A 199 10.22 14.62 4.43
N TYR A 200 11.51 14.31 4.26
CA TYR A 200 12.58 15.02 4.97
C TYR A 200 12.63 16.49 4.55
N LEU A 201 12.66 16.79 3.26
CA LEU A 201 12.68 18.17 2.74
C LEU A 201 11.46 18.98 3.15
N GLN A 202 10.30 18.32 3.33
CA GLN A 202 9.06 18.96 3.76
C GLN A 202 8.93 19.07 5.29
N GLY A 203 9.88 18.55 6.07
CA GLY A 203 9.80 18.47 7.54
C GLY A 203 8.69 17.55 8.05
N LYS A 204 8.26 16.56 7.26
CA LYS A 204 7.14 15.64 7.55
C LYS A 204 7.63 14.23 7.84
N VAL A 205 8.67 14.07 8.66
CA VAL A 205 9.26 12.75 8.94
C VAL A 205 8.35 11.85 9.79
N ALA A 206 7.49 12.46 10.63
CA ALA A 206 6.57 11.72 11.51
C ALA A 206 5.58 10.86 10.70
N LYS A 207 5.38 9.61 11.15
CA LYS A 207 4.53 8.57 10.52
C LYS A 207 5.04 8.02 9.19
N HIS A 208 6.26 8.41 8.77
CA HIS A 208 6.82 7.99 7.48
C HIS A 208 8.07 7.12 7.58
N SER A 209 8.59 6.83 8.78
CA SER A 209 9.77 5.98 8.99
C SER A 209 9.58 4.53 8.52
N ARG A 210 8.34 4.06 8.39
CA ARG A 210 8.01 2.74 7.82
C ARG A 210 8.59 2.54 6.41
N HIS A 211 8.83 3.62 5.65
CA HIS A 211 9.48 3.53 4.34
C HIS A 211 10.92 3.01 4.42
N LEU A 212 11.64 3.28 5.53
CA LEU A 212 12.99 2.74 5.72
C LEU A 212 13.00 1.22 5.82
N TYR A 213 12.03 0.64 6.55
CA TYR A 213 11.86 -0.80 6.60
C TYR A 213 11.52 -1.40 5.23
N ASP A 214 10.61 -0.76 4.50
CA ASP A 214 10.24 -1.22 3.16
C ASP A 214 11.44 -1.18 2.20
N ILE A 215 12.25 -0.10 2.22
CA ILE A 215 13.49 0.01 1.45
C ILE A 215 14.45 -1.13 1.81
N TYR A 216 14.67 -1.39 3.12
CA TYR A 216 15.51 -2.50 3.58
C TYR A 216 15.07 -3.84 2.98
N LYS A 217 13.78 -4.15 3.01
CA LYS A 217 13.25 -5.43 2.47
C LYS A 217 13.37 -5.49 0.96
N LEU A 218 13.06 -4.41 0.25
CA LEU A 218 13.10 -4.34 -1.20
C LEU A 218 14.53 -4.43 -1.76
N LEU A 219 15.52 -3.83 -1.08
CA LEU A 219 16.93 -3.92 -1.48
C LEU A 219 17.49 -5.34 -1.51
N LEU A 220 16.90 -6.26 -0.76
CA LEU A 220 17.32 -7.67 -0.78
C LEU A 220 16.84 -8.41 -2.04
N LEU A 221 15.85 -7.85 -2.74
CA LEU A 221 15.15 -8.51 -3.84
C LEU A 221 15.36 -7.82 -5.19
N VAL A 222 15.52 -6.50 -5.19
CA VAL A 222 15.68 -5.70 -6.40
C VAL A 222 17.14 -5.65 -6.82
N PRO A 223 17.51 -6.16 -8.01
CA PRO A 223 18.89 -6.07 -8.52
C PRO A 223 19.31 -4.62 -8.71
N GLN A 224 20.46 -4.26 -8.12
CA GLN A 224 21.07 -2.93 -8.22
C GLN A 224 21.95 -2.84 -9.49
N ASN A 225 21.32 -2.79 -10.65
CA ASN A 225 22.00 -2.84 -11.97
C ASN A 225 21.60 -1.65 -12.86
N GLU A 226 22.10 -1.64 -14.11
CA GLU A 226 21.81 -0.56 -15.06
C GLU A 226 20.34 -0.45 -15.43
N ASN A 227 19.60 -1.56 -15.53
CA ASN A 227 18.15 -1.52 -15.78
C ASN A 227 17.41 -0.80 -14.65
N PHE A 228 17.82 -1.02 -13.39
CA PHE A 228 17.23 -0.31 -12.26
C PHE A 228 17.61 1.19 -12.28
N ARG A 229 18.84 1.53 -12.71
CA ARG A 229 19.26 2.93 -12.90
C ARG A 229 18.38 3.64 -13.93
N GLU A 230 18.14 3.04 -15.08
CA GLU A 230 17.26 3.61 -16.10
C GLU A 230 15.84 3.79 -15.57
N LEU A 231 15.30 2.81 -14.84
CA LEU A 231 14.01 2.93 -14.18
C LEU A 231 13.98 4.11 -13.18
N VAL A 232 15.04 4.31 -12.39
CA VAL A 232 15.13 5.44 -11.46
C VAL A 232 15.09 6.77 -12.20
N LYS A 233 15.79 6.91 -13.36
CA LYS A 233 15.74 8.11 -14.20
C LYS A 233 14.32 8.38 -14.72
N GLU A 234 13.62 7.37 -15.22
CA GLU A 234 12.26 7.49 -15.69
C GLU A 234 11.29 7.88 -14.56
N VAL A 235 11.44 7.24 -13.38
CA VAL A 235 10.67 7.57 -12.18
C VAL A 235 10.90 9.01 -11.74
N ARG A 236 12.16 9.46 -11.73
CA ARG A 236 12.52 10.85 -11.41
C ARG A 236 11.84 11.84 -12.36
N ALA A 237 11.91 11.59 -13.68
CA ALA A 237 11.30 12.46 -14.69
C ALA A 237 9.78 12.60 -14.51
N VAL A 238 9.11 11.50 -14.15
CA VAL A 238 7.67 11.51 -13.85
C VAL A 238 7.38 12.28 -12.56
N ARG A 239 8.14 12.04 -11.49
CA ARG A 239 7.95 12.70 -10.18
C ARG A 239 8.26 14.19 -10.22
N ALA A 240 9.24 14.63 -11.02
CA ALA A 240 9.62 16.03 -11.18
C ALA A 240 8.47 16.90 -11.73
N GLN A 241 7.43 16.31 -12.31
CA GLN A 241 6.24 17.04 -12.76
C GLN A 241 5.30 17.41 -11.60
N SER A 242 5.58 16.91 -10.38
CA SER A 242 4.73 17.12 -9.21
C SER A 242 5.43 18.01 -8.18
N VAL A 243 4.76 19.09 -7.76
CA VAL A 243 5.25 20.02 -6.73
C VAL A 243 5.44 19.38 -5.35
N VAL A 244 4.85 18.20 -5.10
CA VAL A 244 4.99 17.46 -3.85
C VAL A 244 6.17 16.50 -3.85
N CYS A 245 6.97 16.48 -4.91
CA CYS A 245 8.14 15.60 -5.07
C CYS A 245 9.44 16.41 -5.25
N PRO A 246 9.85 17.23 -4.28
CA PRO A 246 11.00 18.13 -4.43
C PRO A 246 12.33 17.37 -4.61
N SER A 247 12.45 16.13 -4.10
CA SER A 247 13.66 15.33 -4.27
C SER A 247 13.90 14.82 -5.70
N ALA A 248 12.88 14.92 -6.57
CA ALA A 248 13.00 14.54 -7.97
C ALA A 248 13.46 15.69 -8.88
N LEU A 249 13.48 16.91 -8.39
CA LEU A 249 13.90 18.08 -9.17
C LEU A 249 15.40 18.01 -9.54
N PRO A 250 15.82 18.66 -10.64
CA PRO A 250 17.22 18.62 -11.08
C PRO A 250 18.24 19.14 -10.05
N GLU A 251 17.80 20.05 -9.18
CA GLU A 251 18.65 20.67 -8.15
C GLU A 251 18.83 19.76 -6.91
N ALA A 252 18.03 18.72 -6.78
CA ALA A 252 18.05 17.82 -5.62
C ALA A 252 19.07 16.70 -5.82
N ASP A 253 20.08 16.66 -4.97
CA ASP A 253 21.04 15.56 -4.87
C ASP A 253 20.52 14.51 -3.89
N VAL A 254 19.95 13.41 -4.42
CA VAL A 254 19.35 12.35 -3.60
C VAL A 254 20.41 11.64 -2.74
N PRO A 255 21.60 11.24 -3.24
CA PRO A 255 22.67 10.74 -2.39
C PRO A 255 23.01 11.66 -1.22
N GLU A 256 23.23 12.96 -1.46
CA GLU A 256 23.53 13.93 -0.40
C GLU A 256 22.37 14.04 0.62
N LEU A 257 21.12 14.03 0.16
CA LEU A 257 19.94 14.03 1.04
C LEU A 257 19.88 12.79 1.93
N LEU A 258 20.17 11.62 1.37
CA LEU A 258 20.21 10.37 2.13
C LEU A 258 21.33 10.40 3.18
N GLU A 259 22.52 10.92 2.86
CA GLU A 259 23.60 11.10 3.82
C GLU A 259 23.20 12.04 4.98
N LYS A 260 22.52 13.15 4.70
CA LYS A 260 21.98 14.05 5.74
C LYS A 260 20.98 13.33 6.63
N ILE A 261 20.01 12.62 6.05
CA ILE A 261 19.00 11.85 6.78
C ILE A 261 19.66 10.81 7.71
N ILE A 262 20.70 10.13 7.23
CA ILE A 262 21.46 9.13 8.00
C ILE A 262 22.22 9.82 9.14
N LYS A 263 22.98 10.88 8.86
CA LYS A 263 23.79 11.62 9.83
C LYS A 263 22.95 12.23 10.95
N GLU A 264 21.82 12.82 10.60
CA GLU A 264 20.90 13.45 11.55
C GLU A 264 20.00 12.46 12.27
N ARG A 265 19.99 11.17 11.82
CA ARG A 265 19.06 10.15 12.33
C ARG A 265 17.60 10.63 12.29
N ALA A 266 17.22 11.35 11.22
CA ALA A 266 16.01 12.14 11.12
C ALA A 266 14.71 11.34 11.40
N TYR A 267 14.69 10.04 11.10
CA TYR A 267 13.53 9.15 11.29
C TYR A 267 13.61 8.29 12.55
N LYS A 268 14.67 8.40 13.38
CA LYS A 268 14.90 7.46 14.47
C LYS A 268 13.76 7.44 15.51
N GLN A 269 13.34 8.61 15.96
CA GLN A 269 12.30 8.73 16.98
C GLN A 269 10.98 8.10 16.48
N ASP A 270 10.59 8.41 15.25
CA ASP A 270 9.36 7.86 14.64
C ASP A 270 9.47 6.35 14.41
N TYR A 271 10.63 5.87 13.98
CA TYR A 271 10.87 4.45 13.77
C TYR A 271 10.75 3.66 15.07
N ASP A 272 11.47 4.08 16.12
CA ASP A 272 11.52 3.39 17.41
C ASP A 272 10.15 3.44 18.15
N SER A 273 9.36 4.52 17.95
CA SER A 273 8.08 4.69 18.66
C SER A 273 6.86 4.16 17.90
N LEU A 274 6.87 4.17 16.57
CA LEU A 274 5.72 3.79 15.77
C LEU A 274 5.99 2.60 14.84
N THR A 275 7.07 2.65 14.03
CA THR A 275 7.29 1.62 13.02
C THR A 275 7.56 0.27 13.66
N THR A 276 8.36 0.19 14.74
CA THR A 276 8.64 -1.08 15.43
C THR A 276 7.39 -1.78 15.95
N GLN A 277 6.34 -1.03 16.29
CA GLN A 277 5.05 -1.60 16.75
C GLN A 277 4.22 -2.19 15.59
N LEU A 278 4.52 -1.81 14.35
CA LEU A 278 3.85 -2.32 13.16
C LEU A 278 4.53 -3.56 12.59
N LEU A 279 5.78 -3.85 13.00
CA LEU A 279 6.56 -4.96 12.48
C LEU A 279 6.17 -6.27 13.14
N GLU A 280 6.06 -7.34 12.36
CA GLU A 280 5.93 -8.74 12.81
C GLU A 280 7.30 -9.38 13.09
N GLU A 281 8.38 -8.65 12.90
CA GLU A 281 9.76 -9.08 13.08
C GLU A 281 10.59 -8.00 13.76
N ASN A 282 11.63 -8.38 14.48
CA ASN A 282 12.49 -7.42 15.16
C ASN A 282 13.57 -6.89 14.18
N VAL A 283 13.36 -5.71 13.63
CA VAL A 283 14.33 -5.01 12.77
C VAL A 283 14.71 -3.68 13.42
N PRO A 284 15.90 -3.56 14.02
CA PRO A 284 16.37 -2.33 14.63
C PRO A 284 16.59 -1.20 13.61
N TYR A 285 16.47 0.06 14.06
CA TYR A 285 16.71 1.25 13.24
C TYR A 285 18.08 1.22 12.53
N ASP A 286 19.13 0.77 13.19
CA ASP A 286 20.49 0.74 12.60
C ASP A 286 20.58 -0.24 11.41
N THR A 287 19.76 -1.30 11.39
CA THR A 287 19.67 -2.21 10.23
C THR A 287 19.10 -1.51 9.00
N VAL A 288 18.00 -0.77 9.16
CA VAL A 288 17.37 -0.06 8.03
C VAL A 288 18.21 1.13 7.56
N ILE A 289 18.94 1.78 8.47
CA ILE A 289 19.92 2.83 8.13
C ILE A 289 21.10 2.27 7.36
N ALA A 290 21.61 1.10 7.73
CA ALA A 290 22.69 0.44 6.95
C ALA A 290 22.22 0.11 5.51
N ALA A 291 20.95 -0.24 5.33
CA ALA A 291 20.38 -0.41 3.99
C ALA A 291 20.28 0.93 3.23
N LEU A 292 19.81 1.98 3.88
CA LEU A 292 19.73 3.32 3.28
C LEU A 292 21.11 3.85 2.87
N LYS A 293 22.16 3.55 3.66
CA LYS A 293 23.55 3.90 3.33
C LYS A 293 24.00 3.24 2.03
N LYS A 294 23.64 1.97 1.80
CA LYS A 294 23.95 1.29 0.52
C LYS A 294 23.28 1.99 -0.67
N VAL A 295 22.08 2.54 -0.48
CA VAL A 295 21.42 3.32 -1.54
C VAL A 295 22.14 4.62 -1.81
N ALA A 296 22.62 5.33 -0.78
CA ALA A 296 23.38 6.56 -0.95
C ALA A 296 24.74 6.34 -1.67
N GLU A 297 25.39 5.19 -1.44
CA GLU A 297 26.72 4.85 -1.96
C GLU A 297 26.72 4.27 -3.39
N ASN A 298 25.58 3.80 -3.91
CA ASN A 298 25.53 3.01 -5.15
C ASN A 298 25.33 3.82 -6.44
N SER A 299 25.37 5.12 -6.40
CA SER A 299 25.22 6.06 -7.54
C SER A 299 23.97 5.88 -8.43
N LEU A 300 23.03 5.01 -8.07
CA LEU A 300 21.83 4.74 -8.88
C LEU A 300 20.81 5.88 -8.85
N PHE A 301 20.90 6.76 -7.87
CA PHE A 301 20.02 7.91 -7.67
C PHE A 301 20.73 9.25 -7.97
N GLU A 302 21.91 9.24 -8.56
CA GLU A 302 22.59 10.45 -9.02
C GLU A 302 21.84 11.16 -10.16
N ASN A 303 22.05 12.47 -10.27
CA ASN A 303 21.55 13.29 -11.38
C ASN A 303 22.50 13.20 -12.59
N ASN A 304 22.51 12.09 -13.30
CA ASN A 304 23.30 11.95 -14.54
C ASN A 304 22.40 11.96 -15.77
#